data_07ec7c331f0ebc4b3fabdb961ad9c8db
#
_entry.id   07ec7c331f0ebc4b3fabdb961ad9c8db
#
_cell.length_a   1.000
_cell.length_b   1.000
_cell.length_c   1.000
_cell.angle_alpha   90.00
_cell.angle_beta   90.00
_cell.angle_gamma   90.00
#
_symmetry.space_group_name_H-M   'P 1'
#
loop_
_entity.id
_entity.type
_entity.pdbx_description
1 polymer ?
#
loop_
_entity_poly.entity_id
_entity_poly.type
_entity_poly.pdbx_seq_one_letter_code
_entity_poly.pdbx_strand_id
1 'polypeptide(L)'
;AKDVPEVFGLSSSSVSRQFIQATAHKLRTFQERSLEDLDLVGLILDGKSFGKEEMVIALGITIDGQKVPLGFVEAATENEVVCRHLIQDLVDRGLQYQQGLLAIIDGSKGLFNAVTRSLKGYVCVQRCQWHKRRNVTSYLAKGQQARIKRKMQKAYEKPTYNEAKADLLSLKPELTLMNQSAV
;
A
#
# COMPACT_ATOMS: atom_id res chain seq x y z
N ALA A 1 -17.98 -44.29 -20.68
CA ALA A 1 -18.16 -42.89 -20.91
C ALA A 1 -19.36 -42.48 -20.06
N LYS A 2 -19.13 -41.72 -18.97
CA LYS A 2 -20.17 -41.12 -18.16
C LYS A 2 -20.57 -39.82 -18.85
N ASP A 3 -21.84 -39.69 -19.13
CA ASP A 3 -22.47 -38.52 -19.71
C ASP A 3 -22.13 -37.30 -18.86
N VAL A 4 -21.33 -36.40 -19.43
CA VAL A 4 -21.23 -35.04 -18.95
C VAL A 4 -22.51 -34.37 -19.35
N PRO A 5 -23.30 -33.79 -18.43
CA PRO A 5 -24.50 -33.05 -18.81
C PRO A 5 -24.09 -31.95 -19.77
N GLU A 6 -24.60 -31.96 -20.99
CA GLU A 6 -24.53 -30.82 -21.88
C GLU A 6 -25.15 -29.64 -21.14
N VAL A 7 -24.34 -28.67 -20.77
CA VAL A 7 -24.81 -27.38 -20.23
C VAL A 7 -25.38 -26.61 -21.41
N PHE A 8 -26.61 -26.92 -21.75
CA PHE A 8 -27.35 -26.27 -22.80
C PHE A 8 -27.45 -24.77 -22.49
N GLY A 9 -26.93 -23.94 -23.36
CA GLY A 9 -27.44 -22.60 -23.57
C GLY A 9 -26.68 -21.43 -22.92
N LEU A 10 -25.49 -21.59 -22.38
CA LEU A 10 -24.71 -20.43 -21.96
C LEU A 10 -23.71 -20.05 -23.04
N SER A 11 -23.99 -18.99 -23.78
CA SER A 11 -23.01 -18.38 -24.67
C SER A 11 -21.85 -17.80 -23.82
N SER A 12 -20.65 -17.73 -24.38
CA SER A 12 -19.49 -17.11 -23.71
C SER A 12 -19.80 -15.69 -23.20
N SER A 13 -20.64 -14.94 -23.93
CA SER A 13 -21.11 -13.61 -23.54
C SER A 13 -22.06 -13.65 -22.33
N SER A 14 -22.89 -14.70 -22.19
CA SER A 14 -23.78 -14.87 -21.03
C SER A 14 -22.97 -15.21 -19.78
N VAL A 15 -21.99 -16.11 -19.89
CA VAL A 15 -21.07 -16.45 -18.79
C VAL A 15 -20.28 -15.22 -18.35
N SER A 16 -19.74 -14.45 -19.29
CA SER A 16 -19.01 -13.22 -19.01
C SER A 16 -19.90 -12.20 -18.28
N ARG A 17 -21.14 -11.97 -18.75
CA ARG A 17 -22.07 -11.06 -18.08
C ARG A 17 -22.42 -11.50 -16.66
N GLN A 18 -22.71 -12.79 -16.44
CA GLN A 18 -22.99 -13.31 -15.10
C GLN A 18 -21.79 -13.17 -14.17
N PHE A 19 -20.58 -13.44 -14.66
CA PHE A 19 -19.35 -13.24 -13.91
C PHE A 19 -19.15 -11.77 -13.52
N ILE A 20 -19.33 -10.83 -14.46
CA ILE A 20 -19.24 -9.39 -14.19
C ILE A 20 -20.26 -8.95 -13.14
N GLN A 21 -21.53 -9.39 -13.26
CA GLN A 21 -22.57 -9.05 -12.30
C GLN A 21 -22.28 -9.60 -10.89
N ALA A 22 -21.86 -10.87 -10.79
CA ALA A 22 -21.51 -11.49 -9.51
C ALA A 22 -20.31 -10.82 -8.86
N THR A 23 -19.30 -10.45 -9.68
CA THR A 23 -18.10 -9.74 -9.21
C THR A 23 -18.45 -8.32 -8.77
N ALA A 24 -19.28 -7.60 -9.53
CA ALA A 24 -19.72 -6.26 -9.17
C ALA A 24 -20.49 -6.22 -7.85
N HIS A 25 -21.34 -7.23 -7.60
CA HIS A 25 -22.05 -7.34 -6.32
C HIS A 25 -21.08 -7.55 -5.15
N LYS A 26 -20.15 -8.50 -5.27
CA LYS A 26 -19.13 -8.74 -4.23
C LYS A 26 -18.25 -7.51 -3.99
N LEU A 27 -17.89 -6.81 -5.06
CA LEU A 27 -17.11 -5.59 -4.98
C LEU A 27 -17.86 -4.49 -4.22
N ARG A 28 -19.14 -4.29 -4.54
CA ARG A 28 -19.99 -3.32 -3.85
C ARG A 28 -20.11 -3.65 -2.36
N THR A 29 -20.43 -4.90 -2.02
CA THR A 29 -20.48 -5.34 -0.61
C THR A 29 -19.16 -5.09 0.12
N PHE A 30 -18.02 -5.32 -0.54
CA PHE A 30 -16.71 -5.03 0.01
C PHE A 30 -16.49 -3.52 0.24
N GLN A 31 -16.88 -2.67 -0.72
CA GLN A 31 -16.69 -1.23 -0.64
C GLN A 31 -17.66 -0.52 0.31
N GLU A 32 -18.85 -1.09 0.55
CA GLU A 32 -19.89 -0.50 1.40
C GLU A 32 -19.89 -1.04 2.84
N ARG A 33 -19.07 -2.07 3.15
CA ARG A 33 -19.07 -2.68 4.48
C ARG A 33 -18.59 -1.70 5.55
N SER A 34 -19.18 -1.78 6.76
CA SER A 34 -18.69 -1.07 7.94
C SER A 34 -17.26 -1.47 8.31
N LEU A 35 -16.49 -0.52 8.83
CA LEU A 35 -15.17 -0.70 9.38
C LEU A 35 -15.12 -0.45 10.90
N GLU A 36 -16.28 -0.18 11.53
CA GLU A 36 -16.39 0.21 12.94
C GLU A 36 -15.86 -0.84 13.91
N ASP A 37 -16.03 -2.12 13.56
CA ASP A 37 -15.60 -3.24 14.41
C ASP A 37 -14.10 -3.58 14.26
N LEU A 38 -13.36 -2.84 13.44
CA LEU A 38 -11.95 -3.09 13.21
C LEU A 38 -11.08 -2.24 14.14
N ASP A 39 -10.42 -2.90 15.09
CA ASP A 39 -9.41 -2.26 15.94
C ASP A 39 -8.07 -2.22 15.21
N LEU A 40 -7.81 -1.10 14.53
CA LEU A 40 -6.65 -0.91 13.66
C LEU A 40 -5.55 -0.11 14.35
N VAL A 41 -4.33 -0.63 14.31
CA VAL A 41 -3.10 0.04 14.74
C VAL A 41 -2.27 0.57 13.56
N GLY A 42 -2.50 0.06 12.35
CA GLY A 42 -1.76 0.44 11.16
C GLY A 42 -2.62 0.54 9.90
N LEU A 43 -2.24 1.47 9.03
CA LEU A 43 -2.82 1.68 7.70
C LEU A 43 -1.69 1.71 6.67
N ILE A 44 -1.69 0.76 5.75
CA ILE A 44 -0.75 0.74 4.62
C ILE A 44 -1.48 1.27 3.40
N LEU A 45 -0.90 2.28 2.76
CA LEU A 45 -1.37 2.80 1.48
C LEU A 45 -0.28 2.58 0.43
N ASP A 46 -0.61 1.87 -0.64
CA ASP A 46 0.33 1.47 -1.68
C ASP A 46 -0.28 1.60 -3.07
N GLY A 47 0.47 2.23 -3.97
CA GLY A 47 0.13 2.28 -5.39
C GLY A 47 0.50 0.98 -6.10
N LYS A 48 -0.39 0.45 -6.92
CA LYS A 48 -0.17 -0.80 -7.65
C LYS A 48 -0.72 -0.73 -9.06
N SER A 49 0.12 -1.11 -10.04
CA SER A 49 -0.32 -1.23 -11.43
C SER A 49 -0.97 -2.60 -11.67
N PHE A 50 -2.14 -2.59 -12.29
CA PHE A 50 -2.86 -3.76 -12.77
C PHE A 50 -3.11 -3.61 -14.27
N GLY A 51 -2.23 -4.19 -15.08
CA GLY A 51 -2.26 -4.00 -16.53
C GLY A 51 -1.95 -2.54 -16.90
N LYS A 52 -2.95 -1.82 -17.41
CA LYS A 52 -2.85 -0.41 -17.76
C LYS A 52 -3.37 0.54 -16.69
N GLU A 53 -4.03 0.00 -15.68
CA GLU A 53 -4.68 0.78 -14.63
C GLU A 53 -3.78 0.86 -13.40
N GLU A 54 -3.71 2.03 -12.81
CA GLU A 54 -3.06 2.27 -11.52
C GLU A 54 -4.11 2.29 -10.41
N MET A 55 -3.82 1.66 -9.29
CA MET A 55 -4.73 1.61 -8.15
C MET A 55 -4.00 1.99 -6.88
N VAL A 56 -4.65 2.74 -6.01
CA VAL A 56 -4.20 2.94 -4.62
C VAL A 56 -5.02 2.00 -3.73
N ILE A 57 -4.32 1.16 -2.98
CA ILE A 57 -4.91 0.14 -2.11
C ILE A 57 -4.69 0.56 -0.66
N ALA A 58 -5.73 0.44 0.16
CA ALA A 58 -5.69 0.61 1.60
C ALA A 58 -5.78 -0.75 2.30
N LEU A 59 -4.78 -1.06 3.13
CA LEU A 59 -4.69 -2.28 3.93
C LEU A 59 -4.56 -1.90 5.40
N GLY A 60 -5.49 -2.36 6.23
CA GLY A 60 -5.44 -2.21 7.69
C GLY A 60 -4.59 -3.30 8.35
N ILE A 61 -3.95 -2.95 9.45
CA ILE A 61 -3.31 -3.88 10.38
C ILE A 61 -4.06 -3.78 11.70
N THR A 62 -4.64 -4.88 12.14
CA THR A 62 -5.37 -4.95 13.40
C THR A 62 -4.41 -5.08 14.59
N ILE A 63 -4.91 -4.87 15.81
CA ILE A 63 -4.12 -4.99 17.04
C ILE A 63 -3.54 -6.40 17.23
N ASP A 64 -4.20 -7.43 16.73
CA ASP A 64 -3.74 -8.83 16.73
C ASP A 64 -2.85 -9.17 15.52
N GLY A 65 -2.47 -8.19 14.71
CA GLY A 65 -1.53 -8.32 13.60
C GLY A 65 -2.12 -8.85 12.29
N GLN A 66 -3.44 -8.95 12.17
CA GLN A 66 -4.08 -9.38 10.93
C GLN A 66 -4.05 -8.27 9.88
N LYS A 67 -3.95 -8.67 8.62
CA LYS A 67 -4.01 -7.77 7.47
C LYS A 67 -5.39 -7.81 6.85
N VAL A 68 -6.08 -6.68 6.87
CA VAL A 68 -7.45 -6.55 6.36
C VAL A 68 -7.48 -5.58 5.20
N PRO A 69 -7.84 -6.00 3.96
CA PRO A 69 -8.08 -5.06 2.88
C PRO A 69 -9.24 -4.13 3.26
N LEU A 70 -9.04 -2.81 3.21
CA LEU A 70 -10.07 -1.84 3.62
C LEU A 70 -10.79 -1.24 2.41
N GLY A 71 -10.07 -0.96 1.34
CA GLY A 71 -10.61 -0.36 0.14
C GLY A 71 -9.52 -0.13 -0.90
N PHE A 72 -9.94 0.33 -2.06
CA PHE A 72 -9.04 0.78 -3.12
C PHE A 72 -9.74 1.80 -4.01
N VAL A 73 -8.95 2.55 -4.75
CA VAL A 73 -9.43 3.49 -5.76
C VAL A 73 -8.56 3.39 -7.00
N GLU A 74 -9.18 3.46 -8.16
CA GLU A 74 -8.47 3.64 -9.41
C GLU A 74 -7.97 5.07 -9.52
N ALA A 75 -6.70 5.23 -9.89
CA ALA A 75 -6.06 6.53 -10.02
C ALA A 75 -5.07 6.51 -11.18
N ALA A 76 -5.22 7.41 -12.14
CA ALA A 76 -4.23 7.58 -13.20
C ALA A 76 -2.84 7.97 -12.66
N THR A 77 -2.81 8.59 -11.48
CA THR A 77 -1.61 8.93 -10.71
C THR A 77 -1.95 8.98 -9.22
N GLU A 78 -0.99 8.74 -8.34
CA GLU A 78 -1.13 8.91 -6.89
C GLU A 78 -1.25 10.40 -6.52
N ASN A 79 -2.31 11.08 -7.00
CA ASN A 79 -2.54 12.46 -6.64
C ASN A 79 -3.24 12.58 -5.27
N GLU A 80 -2.99 13.70 -4.60
CA GLU A 80 -3.55 13.98 -3.27
C GLU A 80 -5.07 13.88 -3.22
N VAL A 81 -5.77 14.33 -4.27
CA VAL A 81 -7.25 14.39 -4.29
C VAL A 81 -7.85 12.99 -4.26
N VAL A 82 -7.38 12.10 -5.12
CA VAL A 82 -7.85 10.71 -5.19
C VAL A 82 -7.54 9.95 -3.90
N CYS A 83 -6.32 10.13 -3.37
CA CYS A 83 -5.94 9.53 -2.09
C CYS A 83 -6.79 10.04 -0.92
N ARG A 84 -7.15 11.33 -0.91
CA ARG A 84 -8.05 11.90 0.09
C ARG A 84 -9.46 11.33 0.00
N HIS A 85 -9.98 11.13 -1.21
CA HIS A 85 -11.30 10.49 -1.39
C HIS A 85 -11.30 9.07 -0.84
N LEU A 86 -10.24 8.29 -1.10
CA LEU A 86 -10.12 6.95 -0.52
C LEU A 86 -10.12 7.00 1.01
N ILE A 87 -9.33 7.89 1.62
CA ILE A 87 -9.25 7.99 3.09
C ILE A 87 -10.59 8.46 3.66
N GLN A 88 -11.26 9.42 3.01
CA GLN A 88 -12.58 9.89 3.42
C GLN A 88 -13.62 8.78 3.37
N ASP A 89 -13.63 7.96 2.30
CA ASP A 89 -14.49 6.78 2.21
C ASP A 89 -14.26 5.81 3.39
N LEU A 90 -12.99 5.56 3.75
CA LEU A 90 -12.69 4.73 4.91
C LEU A 90 -13.25 5.33 6.21
N VAL A 91 -13.12 6.64 6.39
CA VAL A 91 -13.64 7.36 7.58
C VAL A 91 -15.17 7.32 7.61
N ASP A 92 -15.82 7.55 6.48
CA ASP A 92 -17.29 7.53 6.35
C ASP A 92 -17.87 6.14 6.65
N ARG A 93 -17.10 5.08 6.39
CA ARG A 93 -17.44 3.69 6.75
C ARG A 93 -17.06 3.30 8.18
N GLY A 94 -16.61 4.24 9.00
CA GLY A 94 -16.37 4.03 10.42
C GLY A 94 -14.92 3.66 10.78
N LEU A 95 -13.92 3.97 9.94
CA LEU A 95 -12.51 3.77 10.30
C LEU A 95 -12.18 4.48 11.62
N GLN A 96 -11.82 3.71 12.65
CA GLN A 96 -11.40 4.24 13.94
C GLN A 96 -9.92 4.62 13.87
N TYR A 97 -9.60 5.92 14.05
CA TYR A 97 -8.23 6.43 13.99
C TYR A 97 -7.87 7.41 15.11
N GLN A 98 -8.86 7.80 15.92
CA GLN A 98 -8.69 8.83 16.97
C GLN A 98 -7.80 8.37 18.13
N GLN A 99 -7.60 7.08 18.29
CA GLN A 99 -6.69 6.48 19.29
C GLN A 99 -5.21 6.52 18.85
N GLY A 100 -4.96 6.98 17.63
CA GLY A 100 -3.65 6.99 17.00
C GLY A 100 -3.50 5.85 15.99
N LEU A 101 -2.99 6.17 14.80
CA LEU A 101 -2.81 5.23 13.71
C LEU A 101 -1.42 5.37 13.08
N LEU A 102 -0.72 4.26 12.85
CA LEU A 102 0.52 4.27 12.08
C LEU A 102 0.22 4.11 10.58
N ALA A 103 0.40 5.16 9.81
CA ALA A 103 0.29 5.09 8.35
C ALA A 103 1.64 4.78 7.70
N ILE A 104 1.69 3.73 6.89
CA ILE A 104 2.87 3.32 6.13
C ILE A 104 2.61 3.61 4.65
N ILE A 105 3.41 4.49 4.06
CA ILE A 105 3.30 4.93 2.67
C ILE A 105 4.61 4.76 1.90
N ASP A 106 4.56 4.75 0.58
CA ASP A 106 5.77 4.61 -0.28
C ASP A 106 6.68 5.86 -0.26
N GLY A 107 6.19 7.00 0.21
CA GLY A 107 6.87 8.29 0.26
C GLY A 107 6.44 9.25 -0.83
N SER A 108 5.35 8.99 -1.54
CA SER A 108 4.66 9.91 -2.42
C SER A 108 4.18 11.13 -1.63
N LYS A 109 4.39 12.35 -2.18
CA LYS A 109 3.91 13.58 -1.57
C LYS A 109 2.39 13.64 -1.53
N GLY A 110 1.72 13.09 -2.55
CA GLY A 110 0.27 13.02 -2.65
C GLY A 110 -0.33 12.20 -1.50
N LEU A 111 0.18 10.99 -1.26
CA LEU A 111 -0.23 10.14 -0.15
C LEU A 111 0.07 10.80 1.22
N PHE A 112 1.27 11.37 1.38
CA PHE A 112 1.63 12.05 2.62
C PHE A 112 0.66 13.18 2.96
N ASN A 113 0.37 14.05 2.01
CA ASN A 113 -0.56 15.16 2.19
C ASN A 113 -1.99 14.66 2.45
N ALA A 114 -2.44 13.66 1.71
CA ALA A 114 -3.76 13.08 1.88
C ALA A 114 -3.95 12.52 3.30
N VAL A 115 -3.01 11.71 3.78
CA VAL A 115 -3.05 11.09 5.11
C VAL A 115 -3.02 12.15 6.21
N THR A 116 -2.05 13.07 6.17
CA THR A 116 -1.88 14.07 7.24
C THR A 116 -3.02 15.06 7.30
N ARG A 117 -3.62 15.43 6.18
CA ARG A 117 -4.76 16.35 6.13
C ARG A 117 -6.07 15.70 6.51
N SER A 118 -6.30 14.44 6.12
CA SER A 118 -7.55 13.73 6.44
C SER A 118 -7.60 13.25 7.89
N LEU A 119 -6.49 12.78 8.46
CA LEU A 119 -6.45 12.18 9.79
C LEU A 119 -5.89 13.12 10.88
N LYS A 120 -5.58 14.37 10.55
CA LYS A 120 -5.35 15.54 11.42
C LYS A 120 -4.68 15.26 12.78
N GLY A 121 -3.42 14.87 12.80
CA GLY A 121 -2.67 14.73 14.06
C GLY A 121 -2.89 13.41 14.81
N TYR A 122 -3.87 12.61 14.42
CA TYR A 122 -4.08 11.26 14.95
C TYR A 122 -3.28 10.18 14.19
N VAL A 123 -2.37 10.58 13.30
CA VAL A 123 -1.59 9.67 12.48
C VAL A 123 -0.10 9.95 12.62
N CYS A 124 0.67 8.87 12.84
CA CYS A 124 2.13 8.86 12.65
C CYS A 124 2.44 8.30 11.27
N VAL A 125 3.14 9.06 10.42
CA VAL A 125 3.44 8.61 9.06
C VAL A 125 4.86 8.04 9.00
N GLN A 126 4.96 6.78 8.57
CA GLN A 126 6.21 6.08 8.34
C GLN A 126 6.38 5.77 6.85
N ARG A 127 7.53 6.14 6.31
CA ARG A 127 7.88 5.73 4.94
C ARG A 127 8.17 4.23 4.88
N CYS A 128 7.58 3.53 3.91
CA CYS A 128 7.81 2.11 3.68
C CYS A 128 9.30 1.83 3.42
N GLN A 129 9.92 1.04 4.29
CA GLN A 129 11.34 0.69 4.21
C GLN A 129 11.66 -0.09 2.94
N TRP A 130 10.73 -0.94 2.47
CA TRP A 130 10.91 -1.72 1.23
C TRP A 130 10.98 -0.80 0.01
N HIS A 131 10.03 0.15 -0.11
CA HIS A 131 10.03 1.15 -1.18
C HIS A 131 11.26 2.06 -1.11
N LYS A 132 11.66 2.51 0.08
CA LYS A 132 12.90 3.32 0.22
C LYS A 132 14.12 2.55 -0.26
N ARG A 133 14.28 1.27 0.12
CA ARG A 133 15.39 0.43 -0.38
C ARG A 133 15.36 0.28 -1.90
N ARG A 134 14.17 -0.02 -2.46
CA ARG A 134 13.99 -0.13 -3.90
C ARG A 134 14.38 1.17 -4.61
N ASN A 135 13.92 2.32 -4.10
CA ASN A 135 14.24 3.62 -4.68
C ASN A 135 15.74 3.92 -4.66
N VAL A 136 16.40 3.73 -3.52
CA VAL A 136 17.87 3.92 -3.42
C VAL A 136 18.59 3.01 -4.41
N THR A 137 18.23 1.74 -4.46
CA THR A 137 18.98 0.77 -5.28
C THR A 137 18.65 0.83 -6.77
N SER A 138 17.53 1.45 -7.18
CA SER A 138 17.21 1.62 -8.60
C SER A 138 18.20 2.53 -9.33
N TYR A 139 18.88 3.42 -8.62
CA TYR A 139 19.93 4.29 -9.15
C TYR A 139 21.30 3.60 -9.25
N LEU A 140 21.44 2.37 -8.76
CA LEU A 140 22.74 1.68 -8.68
C LEU A 140 22.87 0.60 -9.76
N ALA A 141 24.11 0.34 -10.19
CA ALA A 141 24.42 -0.78 -11.07
C ALA A 141 24.00 -2.12 -10.43
N LYS A 142 23.49 -3.07 -11.26
CA LYS A 142 22.94 -4.34 -10.79
C LYS A 142 23.83 -5.09 -9.80
N GLY A 143 25.16 -5.11 -10.04
CA GLY A 143 26.14 -5.78 -9.14
C GLY A 143 26.26 -5.11 -7.76
N GLN A 144 25.89 -3.87 -7.59
CA GLN A 144 25.99 -3.12 -6.32
C GLN A 144 24.70 -3.20 -5.48
N GLN A 145 23.55 -3.45 -6.13
CA GLN A 145 22.23 -3.39 -5.49
C GLN A 145 22.08 -4.33 -4.31
N ALA A 146 22.50 -5.58 -4.45
CA ALA A 146 22.37 -6.61 -3.40
C ALA A 146 23.14 -6.25 -2.15
N ARG A 147 24.34 -5.67 -2.30
CA ARG A 147 25.18 -5.23 -1.20
C ARG A 147 24.53 -4.08 -0.43
N ILE A 148 24.05 -3.06 -1.12
CA ILE A 148 23.39 -1.89 -0.51
C ILE A 148 22.07 -2.30 0.15
N LYS A 149 21.25 -3.15 -0.50
CA LYS A 149 20.02 -3.69 0.10
C LYS A 149 20.29 -4.36 1.45
N ARG A 150 21.36 -5.18 1.55
CA ARG A 150 21.73 -5.85 2.80
C ARG A 150 22.18 -4.86 3.88
N LYS A 151 22.98 -3.84 3.52
CA LYS A 151 23.41 -2.79 4.46
C LYS A 151 22.20 -2.03 5.02
N MET A 152 21.29 -1.60 4.14
CA MET A 152 20.07 -0.91 4.57
C MET A 152 19.19 -1.80 5.44
N GLN A 153 19.07 -3.11 5.12
CA GLN A 153 18.30 -4.04 5.93
C GLN A 153 18.87 -4.16 7.34
N LYS A 154 20.18 -4.33 7.48
CA LYS A 154 20.84 -4.39 8.78
C LYS A 154 20.65 -3.11 9.59
N ALA A 155 20.64 -1.95 8.94
CA ALA A 155 20.35 -0.70 9.60
C ALA A 155 18.89 -0.64 10.13
N TYR A 156 17.91 -1.12 9.36
CA TYR A 156 16.51 -1.18 9.80
C TYR A 156 16.24 -2.21 10.92
N GLU A 157 17.12 -3.19 11.09
CA GLU A 157 17.05 -4.23 12.14
C GLU A 157 17.72 -3.78 13.47
N LYS A 158 18.25 -2.58 13.52
CA LYS A 158 18.82 -2.04 14.76
C LYS A 158 17.74 -1.86 15.84
N PRO A 159 18.08 -2.11 17.11
CA PRO A 159 17.11 -2.07 18.20
C PRO A 159 16.59 -0.65 18.48
N THR A 160 17.36 0.39 18.15
CA THR A 160 16.96 1.78 18.40
C THR A 160 16.94 2.63 17.14
N TYR A 161 16.07 3.64 17.14
CA TYR A 161 15.99 4.64 16.06
C TYR A 161 17.34 5.33 15.82
N ASN A 162 18.05 5.70 16.87
CA ASN A 162 19.31 6.42 16.74
C ASN A 162 20.40 5.58 16.07
N GLU A 163 20.51 4.31 16.43
CA GLU A 163 21.44 3.37 15.79
C GLU A 163 21.05 3.13 14.33
N ALA A 164 19.78 2.89 14.05
CA ALA A 164 19.29 2.72 12.69
C ALA A 164 19.58 3.94 11.82
N LYS A 165 19.32 5.14 12.35
CA LYS A 165 19.61 6.41 11.68
C LYS A 165 21.10 6.62 11.44
N ALA A 166 21.96 6.36 12.43
CA ALA A 166 23.40 6.48 12.29
C ALA A 166 23.94 5.54 11.19
N ASP A 167 23.52 4.28 11.19
CA ASP A 167 23.90 3.30 10.17
C ASP A 167 23.45 3.72 8.77
N LEU A 168 22.20 4.19 8.62
CA LEU A 168 21.71 4.69 7.33
C LEU A 168 22.47 5.93 6.84
N LEU A 169 22.80 6.86 7.76
CA LEU A 169 23.59 8.04 7.43
C LEU A 169 25.01 7.69 7.03
N SER A 170 25.62 6.66 7.63
CA SER A 170 26.95 6.18 7.28
C SER A 170 27.07 5.65 5.85
N LEU A 171 25.94 5.28 5.21
CA LEU A 171 25.90 4.85 3.82
C LEU A 171 25.98 6.01 2.82
N LYS A 172 25.69 7.24 3.23
CA LYS A 172 25.65 8.39 2.31
C LYS A 172 26.95 8.62 1.52
N PRO A 173 28.16 8.63 2.12
CA PRO A 173 29.39 8.83 1.34
C PRO A 173 29.57 7.76 0.26
N GLU A 174 29.33 6.50 0.61
CA GLU A 174 29.43 5.40 -0.33
C GLU A 174 28.40 5.52 -1.48
N LEU A 175 27.15 5.85 -1.16
CA LEU A 175 26.10 6.07 -2.16
C LEU A 175 26.42 7.25 -3.08
N THR A 176 26.92 8.36 -2.53
CA THR A 176 27.32 9.54 -3.30
C THR A 176 28.39 9.20 -4.33
N LEU A 177 29.39 8.37 -3.95
CA LEU A 177 30.45 7.92 -4.86
C LEU A 177 29.92 6.99 -5.96
N MET A 178 28.85 6.22 -5.68
CA MET A 178 28.23 5.33 -6.66
C MET A 178 27.30 6.08 -7.61
N ASN A 179 26.39 6.87 -7.05
CA ASN A 179 25.40 7.69 -7.78
C ASN A 179 24.79 8.71 -6.82
N GLN A 180 24.97 9.98 -7.08
CA GLN A 180 24.43 11.07 -6.26
C GLN A 180 22.90 11.02 -6.13
N SER A 181 22.18 10.51 -7.13
CA SER A 181 20.72 10.37 -7.08
C SER A 181 20.23 9.27 -6.12
N ALA A 182 21.12 8.42 -5.61
CA ALA A 182 20.80 7.38 -4.64
C ALA A 182 20.77 7.89 -3.18
N VAL A 183 21.19 9.11 -2.90
CA VAL A 183 21.23 9.75 -1.58
C VAL A 183 19.95 10.53 -1.33
#